data_ac24564a865c6906763ff2a6dfec4094
#
_entry.id   ac24564a865c6906763ff2a6dfec4094
#
_cell.length_a   1.000
_cell.length_b   1.000
_cell.length_c   1.000
_cell.angle_alpha   90.00
_cell.angle_beta   90.00
_cell.angle_gamma   90.00
#
_symmetry.space_group_name_H-M   'P 1'
#
loop_
_entity.id
_entity.type
_entity.pdbx_description
1 polymer ?
#
loop_
_entity_poly.entity_id
_entity_poly.type
_entity_poly.pdbx_seq_one_letter_code
_entity_poly.pdbx_strand_id
1 'polypeptide(L)'
;MELSTDHDHDHDHDHGHERAHAVGEITQAASAFLGSLSADQKAKATFHYLDGERIFWYYPPMNRHGLPLRDMDENQRSLAMAIVEKTLDPVAYHRTKQIIDHESILGPIEKEAGVISFSRNPELYYWTIFGEPGGEDPWGWRAEGHHVSLHFSIWGDKIIATTPFFFGANPAEVLKGDQAGLRILSNREDMALELINSLDSGQRTRAIVEDDAPWDIYSYNSSKPVFPKEEGLPGSQMNGTQQEMLMSLITEYVTQVRHDISHDKMTAIQEEGVGNFHLAWAGGTEAFKGHYYRIHSGSFVVEYDNVQNGANHIHSVIRDVDNDFASDVMREHHLMYHVL
;
A
#
# COMPACT_ATOMS: atom_id res chain seq x y z
N MET A 1 -49.02 12.64 8.41
CA MET A 1 -47.89 13.24 7.69
C MET A 1 -46.73 12.31 7.92
N GLU A 2 -46.71 11.20 7.13
CA GLU A 2 -45.70 10.16 7.19
C GLU A 2 -44.46 10.63 6.42
N LEU A 3 -43.33 10.73 7.08
CA LEU A 3 -42.02 10.97 6.46
C LEU A 3 -41.43 9.63 6.06
N SER A 4 -41.24 9.49 4.79
CA SER A 4 -40.58 8.35 4.11
C SER A 4 -39.13 8.22 4.54
N THR A 5 -38.80 7.03 5.06
CA THR A 5 -37.43 6.60 5.44
C THR A 5 -36.90 5.51 4.49
N ASP A 6 -37.10 5.69 3.16
CA ASP A 6 -36.82 4.62 2.18
C ASP A 6 -35.61 4.88 1.26
N HIS A 7 -34.67 5.77 1.62
CA HIS A 7 -33.55 6.08 0.71
C HIS A 7 -32.17 5.52 1.12
N ASP A 8 -31.97 5.02 2.35
CA ASP A 8 -30.64 4.53 2.79
C ASP A 8 -30.39 3.03 2.51
N HIS A 9 -31.45 2.24 2.33
CA HIS A 9 -31.28 0.79 2.12
C HIS A 9 -30.91 0.37 0.69
N ASP A 10 -31.22 1.16 -0.33
CA ASP A 10 -30.93 0.82 -1.73
C ASP A 10 -29.45 1.02 -2.09
N HIS A 11 -28.75 1.99 -1.48
CA HIS A 11 -27.32 2.20 -1.74
C HIS A 11 -26.42 1.13 -1.14
N ASP A 12 -26.75 0.61 0.02
CA ASP A 12 -25.94 -0.43 0.71
C ASP A 12 -26.01 -1.80 -0.01
N HIS A 13 -27.16 -2.09 -0.63
CA HIS A 13 -27.35 -3.31 -1.42
C HIS A 13 -26.55 -3.29 -2.75
N ASP A 14 -26.40 -2.12 -3.38
CA ASP A 14 -25.68 -1.98 -4.64
C ASP A 14 -24.17 -2.17 -4.44
N HIS A 15 -23.59 -1.55 -3.41
CA HIS A 15 -22.18 -1.72 -3.08
C HIS A 15 -21.80 -3.14 -2.62
N GLY A 16 -22.71 -3.87 -1.99
CA GLY A 16 -22.50 -5.28 -1.64
C GLY A 16 -22.35 -6.19 -2.87
N HIS A 17 -23.17 -5.96 -3.89
CA HIS A 17 -23.10 -6.70 -5.16
C HIS A 17 -21.83 -6.35 -5.96
N GLU A 18 -21.43 -5.09 -6.01
CA GLU A 18 -20.20 -4.66 -6.67
C GLU A 18 -18.96 -5.27 -6.03
N ARG A 19 -18.88 -5.32 -4.69
CA ARG A 19 -17.77 -5.95 -3.95
C ARG A 19 -17.69 -7.45 -4.19
N ALA A 20 -18.80 -8.16 -4.10
CA ALA A 20 -18.84 -9.60 -4.39
C ALA A 20 -18.38 -9.89 -5.83
N HIS A 21 -18.74 -9.01 -6.77
CA HIS A 21 -18.28 -9.09 -8.16
C HIS A 21 -16.75 -8.91 -8.26
N ALA A 22 -16.18 -7.88 -7.59
CA ALA A 22 -14.74 -7.66 -7.56
C ALA A 22 -13.98 -8.87 -6.98
N VAL A 23 -14.43 -9.41 -5.85
CA VAL A 23 -13.85 -10.62 -5.25
C VAL A 23 -13.91 -11.79 -6.21
N GLY A 24 -15.04 -11.98 -6.94
CA GLY A 24 -15.18 -12.99 -7.98
C GLY A 24 -14.15 -12.86 -9.10
N GLU A 25 -13.92 -11.64 -9.60
CA GLU A 25 -12.91 -11.37 -10.65
C GLU A 25 -11.49 -11.65 -10.15
N ILE A 26 -11.14 -11.23 -8.92
CA ILE A 26 -9.83 -11.49 -8.31
C ILE A 26 -9.60 -12.99 -8.11
N THR A 27 -10.62 -13.70 -7.60
CA THR A 27 -10.59 -15.15 -7.39
C THR A 27 -10.37 -15.89 -8.71
N GLN A 28 -11.08 -15.48 -9.76
CA GLN A 28 -10.93 -16.06 -11.09
C GLN A 28 -9.53 -15.81 -11.65
N ALA A 29 -8.99 -14.60 -11.51
CA ALA A 29 -7.63 -14.27 -11.95
C ALA A 29 -6.57 -15.11 -11.22
N ALA A 30 -6.67 -15.22 -9.88
CA ALA A 30 -5.77 -16.05 -9.10
C ALA A 30 -5.84 -17.53 -9.45
N SER A 31 -7.05 -18.06 -9.66
CA SER A 31 -7.26 -19.44 -10.07
C SER A 31 -6.71 -19.72 -11.48
N ALA A 32 -6.89 -18.78 -12.42
CA ALA A 32 -6.32 -18.87 -13.76
C ALA A 32 -4.79 -18.86 -13.74
N PHE A 33 -4.19 -17.99 -12.93
CA PHE A 33 -2.75 -17.96 -12.70
C PHE A 33 -2.24 -19.31 -12.19
N LEU A 34 -2.80 -19.83 -11.08
CA LEU A 34 -2.42 -21.12 -10.52
C LEU A 34 -2.64 -22.28 -11.50
N GLY A 35 -3.71 -22.24 -12.31
CA GLY A 35 -4.01 -23.24 -13.34
C GLY A 35 -3.00 -23.28 -14.48
N SER A 36 -2.28 -22.19 -14.73
CA SER A 36 -1.25 -22.09 -15.78
C SER A 36 0.12 -22.64 -15.34
N LEU A 37 0.33 -22.84 -14.04
CA LEU A 37 1.64 -23.18 -13.47
C LEU A 37 1.94 -24.67 -13.56
N SER A 38 3.20 -25.01 -13.83
CA SER A 38 3.71 -26.36 -13.63
C SER A 38 3.73 -26.73 -12.13
N ALA A 39 3.88 -28.00 -11.80
CA ALA A 39 3.95 -28.47 -10.42
C ALA A 39 5.08 -27.77 -9.63
N ASP A 40 6.25 -27.61 -10.23
CA ASP A 40 7.41 -26.96 -9.60
C ASP A 40 7.19 -25.45 -9.39
N GLN A 41 6.56 -24.78 -10.37
CA GLN A 41 6.20 -23.36 -10.23
C GLN A 41 5.12 -23.18 -9.16
N LYS A 42 4.12 -24.06 -9.12
CA LYS A 42 3.05 -24.03 -8.13
C LYS A 42 3.61 -24.23 -6.71
N ALA A 43 4.55 -25.15 -6.52
CA ALA A 43 5.22 -25.36 -5.23
C ALA A 43 5.99 -24.12 -4.73
N LYS A 44 6.50 -23.28 -5.64
CA LYS A 44 7.13 -22.00 -5.27
C LYS A 44 6.10 -20.91 -4.98
N ALA A 45 4.97 -20.90 -5.71
CA ALA A 45 3.97 -19.84 -5.67
C ALA A 45 2.96 -19.99 -4.52
N THR A 46 2.84 -21.15 -3.87
CA THR A 46 1.74 -21.42 -2.93
C THR A 46 2.22 -21.75 -1.54
N PHE A 47 1.51 -21.22 -0.54
CA PHE A 47 1.67 -21.52 0.87
C PHE A 47 0.30 -21.73 1.52
N HIS A 48 0.27 -22.39 2.67
CA HIS A 48 -0.94 -22.44 3.49
C HIS A 48 -1.30 -21.02 3.98
N TYR A 49 -2.59 -20.68 4.09
CA TYR A 49 -2.99 -19.33 4.49
C TYR A 49 -2.45 -18.93 5.87
N LEU A 50 -2.34 -19.86 6.81
CA LEU A 50 -1.79 -19.64 8.14
C LEU A 50 -0.26 -19.79 8.22
N ASP A 51 0.42 -19.95 7.09
CA ASP A 51 1.89 -19.97 7.08
C ASP A 51 2.46 -18.62 7.53
N GLY A 52 3.50 -18.64 8.35
CA GLY A 52 4.20 -17.43 8.81
C GLY A 52 4.77 -16.57 7.69
N GLU A 53 5.02 -17.16 6.52
CA GLU A 53 5.45 -16.43 5.33
C GLU A 53 4.47 -15.33 4.93
N ARG A 54 3.18 -15.48 5.21
CA ARG A 54 2.15 -14.50 4.86
C ARG A 54 2.33 -13.13 5.52
N ILE A 55 2.89 -13.09 6.71
CA ILE A 55 3.12 -11.84 7.46
C ILE A 55 4.53 -11.29 7.30
N PHE A 56 5.42 -11.97 6.56
CA PHE A 56 6.69 -11.42 6.13
C PHE A 56 6.50 -10.53 4.91
N TRP A 57 7.07 -9.33 4.97
CA TRP A 57 7.05 -8.41 3.85
C TRP A 57 8.34 -7.60 3.78
N TYR A 58 8.80 -7.34 2.57
CA TYR A 58 10.05 -6.64 2.33
C TYR A 58 9.96 -5.80 1.05
N TYR A 59 10.49 -4.60 1.06
CA TYR A 59 10.61 -3.73 -0.10
C TYR A 59 12.04 -3.50 -0.60
N PRO A 60 13.13 -3.81 0.15
CA PRO A 60 14.49 -3.76 -0.37
C PRO A 60 14.73 -4.81 -1.48
N PRO A 61 15.75 -4.63 -2.33
CA PRO A 61 16.10 -5.58 -3.38
C PRO A 61 16.73 -6.83 -2.78
N MET A 62 16.01 -7.95 -2.81
CA MET A 62 16.46 -9.24 -2.30
C MET A 62 15.67 -10.39 -2.91
N ASN A 63 16.19 -11.62 -2.78
CA ASN A 63 15.43 -12.82 -3.10
C ASN A 63 14.32 -13.05 -2.06
N ARG A 64 13.14 -13.48 -2.55
CA ARG A 64 11.94 -13.74 -1.74
C ARG A 64 11.37 -15.11 -2.03
N HIS A 65 10.51 -15.59 -1.15
CA HIS A 65 9.60 -16.67 -1.50
C HIS A 65 8.52 -16.20 -2.48
N GLY A 66 7.95 -17.13 -3.22
CA GLY A 66 7.03 -16.86 -4.33
C GLY A 66 7.63 -17.20 -5.69
N LEU A 67 6.84 -17.12 -6.73
CA LEU A 67 7.26 -17.35 -8.10
C LEU A 67 7.66 -16.00 -8.74
N PRO A 68 8.94 -15.82 -9.12
CA PRO A 68 9.38 -14.57 -9.76
C PRO A 68 8.98 -14.53 -11.24
N LEU A 69 8.79 -13.33 -11.77
CA LEU A 69 8.47 -13.12 -13.20
C LEU A 69 9.47 -13.78 -14.15
N ARG A 70 10.75 -13.85 -13.78
CA ARG A 70 11.79 -14.50 -14.61
C ARG A 70 11.56 -16.00 -14.83
N ASP A 71 10.86 -16.66 -13.90
CA ASP A 71 10.55 -18.09 -13.95
C ASP A 71 9.16 -18.36 -14.60
N MET A 72 8.51 -17.31 -15.14
CA MET A 72 7.21 -17.35 -15.81
C MET A 72 7.36 -17.15 -17.31
N ASP A 73 6.53 -17.84 -18.10
CA ASP A 73 6.34 -17.50 -19.51
C ASP A 73 5.45 -16.25 -19.67
N GLU A 74 5.30 -15.76 -20.89
CA GLU A 74 4.55 -14.53 -21.18
C GLU A 74 3.07 -14.63 -20.76
N ASN A 75 2.42 -15.78 -20.98
CA ASN A 75 1.05 -16.00 -20.56
C ASN A 75 0.92 -16.00 -19.03
N GLN A 76 1.83 -16.65 -18.33
CA GLN A 76 1.88 -16.70 -16.87
C GLN A 76 2.12 -15.31 -16.28
N ARG A 77 3.02 -14.50 -16.86
CA ARG A 77 3.25 -13.10 -16.47
C ARG A 77 1.98 -12.26 -16.64
N SER A 78 1.26 -12.43 -17.74
CA SER A 78 -0.01 -11.75 -17.99
C SER A 78 -1.06 -12.13 -16.94
N LEU A 79 -1.20 -13.41 -16.60
CA LEU A 79 -2.13 -13.88 -15.58
C LEU A 79 -1.75 -13.42 -14.16
N ALA A 80 -0.45 -13.38 -13.83
CA ALA A 80 0.03 -12.83 -12.58
C ALA A 80 -0.32 -11.34 -12.44
N MET A 81 -0.10 -10.56 -13.50
CA MET A 81 -0.46 -9.14 -13.53
C MET A 81 -1.97 -8.90 -13.53
N ALA A 82 -2.77 -9.83 -14.06
CA ALA A 82 -4.24 -9.73 -14.01
C ALA A 82 -4.78 -9.75 -12.58
N ILE A 83 -4.14 -10.47 -11.63
CA ILE A 83 -4.52 -10.41 -10.21
C ILE A 83 -4.39 -8.98 -9.68
N VAL A 84 -3.28 -8.32 -9.97
CA VAL A 84 -3.01 -6.94 -9.57
C VAL A 84 -4.01 -5.98 -10.22
N GLU A 85 -4.24 -6.12 -11.54
CA GLU A 85 -5.18 -5.30 -12.32
C GLU A 85 -6.62 -5.39 -11.79
N LYS A 86 -7.07 -6.59 -11.40
CA LYS A 86 -8.42 -6.81 -10.86
C LYS A 86 -8.60 -6.30 -9.43
N THR A 87 -7.52 -6.05 -8.72
CA THR A 87 -7.55 -5.60 -7.33
C THR A 87 -7.31 -4.10 -7.18
N LEU A 88 -6.41 -3.53 -7.98
CA LEU A 88 -6.02 -2.13 -7.84
C LEU A 88 -6.90 -1.19 -8.68
N ASP A 89 -6.91 0.08 -8.26
CA ASP A 89 -7.33 1.18 -9.11
C ASP A 89 -6.45 1.27 -10.36
N PRO A 90 -6.96 1.72 -11.52
CA PRO A 90 -6.16 1.83 -12.75
C PRO A 90 -4.87 2.66 -12.61
N VAL A 91 -4.87 3.71 -11.78
CA VAL A 91 -3.68 4.53 -11.52
C VAL A 91 -2.65 3.73 -10.72
N ALA A 92 -3.07 3.04 -9.67
CA ALA A 92 -2.19 2.20 -8.85
C ALA A 92 -1.66 0.98 -9.63
N TYR A 93 -2.47 0.36 -10.48
CA TYR A 93 -2.02 -0.68 -11.39
C TYR A 93 -0.93 -0.16 -12.34
N HIS A 94 -1.15 1.01 -12.94
CA HIS A 94 -0.14 1.64 -13.80
C HIS A 94 1.14 1.97 -13.03
N ARG A 95 1.03 2.53 -11.82
CA ARG A 95 2.17 2.76 -10.91
C ARG A 95 2.95 1.48 -10.61
N THR A 96 2.25 0.38 -10.33
CA THR A 96 2.90 -0.91 -10.10
C THR A 96 3.79 -1.31 -11.27
N LYS A 97 3.29 -1.20 -12.50
CA LYS A 97 4.07 -1.48 -13.71
C LYS A 97 5.24 -0.51 -13.86
N GLN A 98 5.01 0.78 -13.65
CA GLN A 98 6.07 1.79 -13.73
C GLN A 98 7.19 1.52 -12.72
N ILE A 99 6.86 1.12 -11.47
CA ILE A 99 7.86 0.79 -10.44
C ILE A 99 8.67 -0.44 -10.85
N ILE A 100 8.02 -1.46 -11.41
CA ILE A 100 8.70 -2.66 -11.93
C ILE A 100 9.67 -2.27 -13.07
N ASP A 101 9.22 -1.48 -14.03
CA ASP A 101 10.01 -1.05 -15.18
C ASP A 101 11.14 -0.08 -14.75
N HIS A 102 10.96 0.63 -13.63
CA HIS A 102 11.91 1.59 -13.08
C HIS A 102 13.27 0.97 -12.71
N GLU A 103 13.32 -0.34 -12.44
CA GLU A 103 14.57 -1.10 -12.28
C GLU A 103 15.50 -0.93 -13.49
N SER A 104 14.93 -0.83 -14.70
CA SER A 104 15.68 -0.64 -15.95
C SER A 104 16.29 0.77 -16.06
N ILE A 105 15.76 1.73 -15.31
CA ILE A 105 16.29 3.11 -15.20
C ILE A 105 17.35 3.16 -14.09
N LEU A 106 17.03 2.59 -12.93
CA LEU A 106 17.91 2.61 -11.76
C LEU A 106 19.22 1.86 -12.01
N GLY A 107 19.16 0.70 -12.65
CA GLY A 107 20.36 -0.12 -12.91
C GLY A 107 21.50 0.62 -13.60
N PRO A 108 21.28 1.29 -14.73
CA PRO A 108 22.28 2.14 -15.39
C PRO A 108 22.79 3.29 -14.51
N ILE A 109 21.91 3.96 -13.77
CA ILE A 109 22.26 5.08 -12.86
C ILE A 109 23.24 4.59 -11.77
N GLU A 110 22.90 3.48 -11.11
CA GLU A 110 23.74 2.91 -10.05
C GLU A 110 25.08 2.40 -10.60
N LYS A 111 25.06 1.78 -11.78
CA LYS A 111 26.29 1.33 -12.45
C LYS A 111 27.22 2.49 -12.78
N GLU A 112 26.69 3.60 -13.26
CA GLU A 112 27.47 4.83 -13.53
C GLU A 112 28.04 5.42 -12.22
N ALA A 113 27.26 5.35 -11.13
CA ALA A 113 27.68 5.77 -9.78
C ALA A 113 28.64 4.77 -9.09
N GLY A 114 28.94 3.62 -9.71
CA GLY A 114 29.82 2.60 -9.13
C GLY A 114 29.15 1.70 -8.08
N VAL A 115 27.81 1.76 -7.96
CA VAL A 115 27.03 0.87 -7.08
C VAL A 115 26.79 -0.46 -7.79
N ILE A 116 27.31 -1.54 -7.24
CA ILE A 116 27.21 -2.89 -7.83
C ILE A 116 26.56 -3.92 -6.91
N SER A 117 25.99 -3.47 -5.78
CA SER A 117 25.55 -4.34 -4.69
C SER A 117 24.32 -5.17 -5.03
N PHE A 118 23.47 -4.70 -5.96
CA PHE A 118 22.19 -5.32 -6.28
C PHE A 118 21.96 -5.45 -7.79
N SER A 119 21.32 -6.55 -8.18
CA SER A 119 20.82 -6.70 -9.55
C SER A 119 19.50 -5.92 -9.68
N ARG A 120 19.47 -4.91 -10.52
CA ARG A 120 18.27 -4.16 -10.87
C ARG A 120 17.61 -4.86 -12.06
N ASN A 121 16.65 -5.73 -11.74
CA ASN A 121 16.01 -6.57 -12.75
C ASN A 121 14.49 -6.55 -12.57
N PRO A 122 13.73 -6.02 -13.56
CA PRO A 122 12.28 -5.99 -13.53
C PRO A 122 11.62 -7.37 -13.51
N GLU A 123 12.38 -8.44 -13.70
CA GLU A 123 11.88 -9.81 -13.59
C GLU A 123 12.00 -10.39 -12.16
N LEU A 124 12.57 -9.65 -11.20
CA LEU A 124 12.70 -10.05 -9.78
C LEU A 124 11.55 -9.51 -8.93
N TYR A 125 10.33 -9.70 -9.41
CA TYR A 125 9.08 -9.49 -8.67
C TYR A 125 8.38 -10.82 -8.54
N TYR A 126 7.83 -11.11 -7.35
CA TYR A 126 7.41 -12.43 -6.91
C TYR A 126 5.92 -12.45 -6.61
N TRP A 127 5.21 -13.46 -7.10
CA TRP A 127 3.80 -13.71 -6.80
C TRP A 127 3.66 -14.90 -5.87
N THR A 128 2.85 -14.73 -4.84
CA THR A 128 2.55 -15.77 -3.85
C THR A 128 1.04 -15.81 -3.61
N ILE A 129 0.49 -17.01 -3.59
CA ILE A 129 -0.89 -17.27 -3.21
C ILE A 129 -0.88 -18.02 -1.88
N PHE A 130 -1.66 -17.57 -0.92
CA PHE A 130 -1.84 -18.16 0.39
C PHE A 130 -3.24 -18.76 0.50
N GLY A 131 -3.33 -20.06 0.73
CA GLY A 131 -4.61 -20.79 0.74
C GLY A 131 -5.12 -21.11 -0.67
N GLU A 132 -6.41 -21.38 -0.79
CA GLU A 132 -7.07 -21.80 -2.03
C GLU A 132 -8.06 -20.71 -2.49
N PRO A 133 -7.83 -20.05 -3.65
CA PRO A 133 -8.75 -19.06 -4.18
C PRO A 133 -10.15 -19.65 -4.41
N GLY A 134 -11.17 -19.05 -3.76
CA GLY A 134 -12.56 -19.50 -3.84
C GLY A 134 -12.90 -20.70 -2.96
N GLY A 135 -11.99 -21.16 -2.11
CA GLY A 135 -12.26 -22.18 -1.09
C GLY A 135 -13.16 -21.67 0.05
N GLU A 136 -13.49 -22.56 0.99
CA GLU A 136 -14.29 -22.21 2.18
C GLU A 136 -13.48 -21.41 3.22
N ASP A 137 -12.17 -21.65 3.27
CA ASP A 137 -11.25 -20.98 4.16
C ASP A 137 -10.75 -19.65 3.58
N PRO A 138 -10.23 -18.74 4.42
CA PRO A 138 -9.56 -17.54 3.93
C PRO A 138 -8.39 -17.86 3.01
N TRP A 139 -8.21 -17.01 2.02
CA TRP A 139 -7.07 -17.05 1.12
C TRP A 139 -6.53 -15.64 0.87
N GLY A 140 -5.38 -15.52 0.26
CA GLY A 140 -4.81 -14.22 -0.07
C GLY A 140 -3.74 -14.30 -1.12
N TRP A 141 -3.23 -13.14 -1.50
CA TRP A 141 -2.13 -13.05 -2.44
C TRP A 141 -1.16 -11.93 -2.08
N ARG A 142 0.06 -12.10 -2.51
CA ARG A 142 1.13 -11.12 -2.39
C ARG A 142 1.82 -10.95 -3.73
N ALA A 143 2.03 -9.68 -4.16
CA ALA A 143 2.96 -9.33 -5.22
C ALA A 143 4.05 -8.44 -4.60
N GLU A 144 5.31 -8.88 -4.68
CA GLU A 144 6.37 -8.23 -3.94
C GLU A 144 7.69 -8.22 -4.72
N GLY A 145 8.40 -7.11 -4.64
CA GLY A 145 9.72 -6.91 -5.21
C GLY A 145 10.40 -5.67 -4.66
N HIS A 146 11.41 -5.16 -5.35
CA HIS A 146 11.98 -3.87 -4.98
C HIS A 146 10.95 -2.76 -5.16
N HIS A 147 10.65 -2.03 -4.09
CA HIS A 147 9.69 -0.91 -4.06
C HIS A 147 8.21 -1.26 -4.34
N VAL A 148 7.85 -2.53 -4.39
CA VAL A 148 6.45 -2.99 -4.40
C VAL A 148 6.26 -4.02 -3.31
N SER A 149 5.26 -3.85 -2.45
CA SER A 149 4.80 -4.89 -1.54
C SER A 149 3.30 -4.74 -1.32
N LEU A 150 2.53 -5.65 -1.91
CA LEU A 150 1.08 -5.64 -1.95
C LEU A 150 0.56 -6.91 -1.29
N HIS A 151 -0.30 -6.75 -0.27
CA HIS A 151 -0.85 -7.86 0.51
C HIS A 151 -2.37 -7.77 0.57
N PHE A 152 -3.03 -8.84 0.18
CA PHE A 152 -4.49 -8.92 0.19
C PHE A 152 -4.94 -10.23 0.82
N SER A 153 -5.98 -10.15 1.63
CA SER A 153 -6.65 -11.31 2.22
C SER A 153 -8.14 -11.27 1.91
N ILE A 154 -8.70 -12.43 1.58
CA ILE A 154 -10.06 -12.60 1.09
C ILE A 154 -10.71 -13.77 1.84
N TRP A 155 -11.97 -13.63 2.23
CA TRP A 155 -12.75 -14.70 2.82
C TRP A 155 -14.20 -14.64 2.32
N GLY A 156 -14.65 -15.74 1.71
CA GLY A 156 -15.95 -15.77 1.05
C GLY A 156 -16.03 -14.74 -0.08
N ASP A 157 -16.96 -13.82 0.02
CA ASP A 157 -17.21 -12.72 -0.92
C ASP A 157 -16.64 -11.38 -0.45
N LYS A 158 -15.75 -11.38 0.55
CA LYS A 158 -15.20 -10.16 1.16
C LYS A 158 -13.69 -10.10 1.08
N ILE A 159 -13.18 -8.91 0.81
CA ILE A 159 -11.78 -8.57 1.07
C ILE A 159 -11.68 -8.17 2.54
N ILE A 160 -10.93 -8.95 3.30
CA ILE A 160 -10.80 -8.78 4.75
C ILE A 160 -9.54 -8.02 5.16
N ALA A 161 -8.58 -7.84 4.26
CA ALA A 161 -7.45 -6.91 4.44
C ALA A 161 -6.85 -6.51 3.09
N THR A 162 -6.44 -5.24 3.00
CA THR A 162 -5.74 -4.64 1.85
C THR A 162 -4.37 -4.09 2.22
N THR A 163 -3.90 -4.37 3.42
CA THR A 163 -2.66 -3.82 4.00
C THR A 163 -1.80 -4.90 4.65
N PRO A 164 -0.47 -4.66 4.76
CA PRO A 164 0.29 -3.48 4.31
C PRO A 164 0.22 -3.26 2.81
N PHE A 165 0.18 -1.96 2.38
CA PHE A 165 0.26 -1.59 0.98
C PHE A 165 1.42 -0.60 0.80
N PHE A 166 2.48 -1.01 0.12
CA PHE A 166 3.73 -0.27 0.00
C PHE A 166 4.09 0.00 -1.45
N PHE A 167 4.45 1.24 -1.73
CA PHE A 167 5.14 1.66 -2.93
C PHE A 167 6.36 2.52 -2.60
N GLY A 168 7.46 2.30 -3.33
CA GLY A 168 8.64 3.15 -3.33
C GLY A 168 9.04 3.58 -4.75
N ALA A 169 9.97 4.51 -4.85
CA ALA A 169 10.54 4.94 -6.12
C ALA A 169 12.01 5.37 -5.94
N ASN A 170 12.90 4.80 -6.72
CA ASN A 170 14.31 5.17 -6.78
C ASN A 170 14.80 5.16 -8.25
N PRO A 171 15.15 6.32 -8.83
CA PRO A 171 15.04 7.65 -8.23
C PRO A 171 13.57 8.10 -8.06
N ALA A 172 13.30 9.01 -7.11
CA ALA A 172 12.00 9.65 -6.95
C ALA A 172 11.68 10.53 -8.17
N GLU A 173 12.69 11.21 -8.72
CA GLU A 173 12.67 11.93 -9.98
C GLU A 173 13.83 11.47 -10.87
N VAL A 174 13.53 11.10 -12.09
CA VAL A 174 14.54 10.79 -13.10
C VAL A 174 15.15 12.11 -13.61
N LEU A 175 16.41 12.36 -13.24
CA LEU A 175 17.07 13.65 -13.55
C LEU A 175 17.67 13.74 -14.93
N LYS A 176 17.89 12.62 -15.64
CA LYS A 176 18.59 12.56 -16.92
C LYS A 176 18.04 11.46 -17.83
N GLY A 177 18.31 11.57 -19.14
CA GLY A 177 17.91 10.57 -20.13
C GLY A 177 16.51 10.81 -20.70
N ASP A 178 16.01 9.84 -21.45
CA ASP A 178 14.76 9.94 -22.20
C ASP A 178 13.52 10.08 -21.31
N GLN A 179 13.62 9.67 -20.04
CA GLN A 179 12.55 9.77 -19.07
C GLN A 179 12.79 10.87 -18.03
N ALA A 180 13.67 11.84 -18.31
CA ALA A 180 13.92 12.96 -17.40
C ALA A 180 12.61 13.67 -17.02
N GLY A 181 12.42 13.94 -15.73
CA GLY A 181 11.20 14.52 -15.16
C GLY A 181 10.12 13.49 -14.76
N LEU A 182 10.32 12.19 -15.01
CA LEU A 182 9.40 11.17 -14.50
C LEU A 182 9.45 11.10 -12.97
N ARG A 183 8.28 11.25 -12.32
CA ARG A 183 8.05 11.13 -10.89
C ARG A 183 6.82 10.25 -10.64
N ILE A 184 7.03 8.98 -10.29
CA ILE A 184 5.94 7.99 -10.18
C ILE A 184 5.02 8.28 -8.98
N LEU A 185 5.58 8.76 -7.87
CA LEU A 185 4.88 9.02 -6.61
C LEU A 185 4.79 10.52 -6.26
N SER A 186 4.81 11.41 -7.28
CA SER A 186 4.81 12.86 -7.09
C SER A 186 3.68 13.37 -6.19
N ASN A 187 2.45 12.85 -6.33
CA ASN A 187 1.31 13.30 -5.57
C ASN A 187 1.54 13.18 -4.04
N ARG A 188 2.18 12.09 -3.60
CA ARG A 188 2.45 11.86 -2.17
C ARG A 188 3.41 12.88 -1.57
N GLU A 189 4.38 13.33 -2.36
CA GLU A 189 5.33 14.37 -1.96
C GLU A 189 4.73 15.78 -2.06
N ASP A 190 4.19 16.11 -3.25
CA ASP A 190 3.73 17.45 -3.57
C ASP A 190 2.58 17.89 -2.65
N MET A 191 1.57 17.02 -2.44
CA MET A 191 0.44 17.29 -1.55
C MET A 191 0.88 17.45 -0.09
N ALA A 192 1.84 16.63 0.38
CA ALA A 192 2.35 16.72 1.75
C ALA A 192 3.17 17.99 1.95
N LEU A 193 4.02 18.37 0.98
CA LEU A 193 4.77 19.63 1.03
C LEU A 193 3.83 20.84 0.97
N GLU A 194 2.76 20.79 0.18
CA GLU A 194 1.75 21.86 0.17
C GLU A 194 1.07 21.98 1.53
N LEU A 195 0.65 20.87 2.14
CA LEU A 195 0.03 20.87 3.46
C LEU A 195 0.94 21.44 4.53
N ILE A 196 2.18 20.95 4.68
CA ILE A 196 3.10 21.42 5.74
C ILE A 196 3.44 22.91 5.56
N ASN A 197 3.52 23.38 4.31
CA ASN A 197 3.82 24.79 4.01
C ASN A 197 2.60 25.71 4.13
N SER A 198 1.37 25.19 4.17
CA SER A 198 0.15 25.93 4.45
C SER A 198 -0.05 26.23 5.95
N LEU A 199 0.70 25.55 6.83
CA LEU A 199 0.57 25.67 8.28
C LEU A 199 1.17 26.99 8.79
N ASP A 200 0.51 27.61 9.77
CA ASP A 200 1.10 28.72 10.48
C ASP A 200 2.27 28.27 11.39
N SER A 201 2.97 29.23 12.01
CA SER A 201 4.15 28.93 12.82
C SER A 201 3.86 28.05 14.03
N GLY A 202 2.70 28.21 14.68
CA GLY A 202 2.29 27.41 15.84
C GLY A 202 1.92 25.99 15.44
N GLN A 203 1.14 25.86 14.37
CA GLN A 203 0.78 24.58 13.77
C GLN A 203 2.02 23.81 13.29
N ARG A 204 2.93 24.50 12.60
CA ARG A 204 4.18 23.90 12.10
C ARG A 204 5.08 23.40 13.23
N THR A 205 5.23 24.18 14.30
CA THR A 205 6.00 23.75 15.50
C THR A 205 5.41 22.48 16.11
N ARG A 206 4.10 22.31 16.05
CA ARG A 206 3.46 21.10 16.56
C ARG A 206 3.54 19.92 15.59
N ALA A 207 3.48 20.18 14.28
CA ALA A 207 3.57 19.14 13.25
C ALA A 207 4.99 18.55 13.14
N ILE A 208 6.03 19.41 13.23
CA ILE A 208 7.43 18.97 13.15
C ILE A 208 7.85 18.41 14.50
N VAL A 209 7.99 17.09 14.55
CA VAL A 209 8.31 16.33 15.76
C VAL A 209 9.81 16.06 15.90
N GLU A 210 10.55 16.10 14.80
CA GLU A 210 12.01 15.92 14.73
C GLU A 210 12.62 16.85 13.68
N ASP A 211 13.80 17.40 13.98
CA ASP A 211 14.53 18.29 13.07
C ASP A 211 15.15 17.52 11.89
N ASP A 212 15.60 16.29 12.13
CA ASP A 212 16.18 15.40 11.13
C ASP A 212 15.21 14.26 10.79
N ALA A 213 15.03 14.00 9.51
CA ALA A 213 14.22 12.87 9.07
C ALA A 213 14.91 11.53 9.36
N PRO A 214 14.16 10.47 9.71
CA PRO A 214 14.71 9.13 9.86
C PRO A 214 15.26 8.61 8.53
N TRP A 215 16.17 7.65 8.59
CA TRP A 215 16.78 7.08 7.39
C TRP A 215 15.78 6.32 6.48
N ASP A 216 14.68 5.83 7.05
CA ASP A 216 13.64 5.06 6.39
C ASP A 216 12.31 5.23 7.15
N ILE A 217 11.20 4.69 6.62
CA ILE A 217 9.93 4.63 7.36
C ILE A 217 10.12 3.92 8.70
N TYR A 218 9.52 4.44 9.78
CA TYR A 218 9.70 3.87 11.12
C TYR A 218 9.17 2.46 11.28
N SER A 219 8.07 2.12 10.60
CA SER A 219 7.52 0.76 10.66
C SER A 219 8.39 -0.26 9.94
N TYR A 220 9.29 0.18 9.05
CA TYR A 220 10.16 -0.67 8.24
C TYR A 220 9.37 -1.88 7.70
N ASN A 221 9.83 -3.11 7.95
CA ASN A 221 9.12 -4.34 7.59
C ASN A 221 8.49 -5.05 8.81
N SER A 222 8.18 -4.31 9.87
CA SER A 222 7.51 -4.87 11.05
C SER A 222 6.16 -5.48 10.65
N SER A 223 5.82 -6.64 11.18
CA SER A 223 4.51 -7.26 10.99
C SER A 223 3.37 -6.51 11.70
N LYS A 224 3.70 -5.67 12.70
CA LYS A 224 2.73 -4.81 13.40
C LYS A 224 3.31 -3.41 13.57
N PRO A 225 2.63 -2.35 13.05
CA PRO A 225 3.04 -0.97 13.29
C PRO A 225 2.74 -0.56 14.73
N VAL A 226 3.68 0.16 15.36
CA VAL A 226 3.49 0.71 16.72
C VAL A 226 3.98 2.14 16.73
N PHE A 227 3.07 3.09 16.99
CA PHE A 227 3.36 4.51 17.03
C PHE A 227 2.73 5.18 18.23
N PRO A 228 3.27 6.34 18.71
CA PRO A 228 2.59 7.19 19.67
C PRO A 228 1.23 7.65 19.11
N LYS A 229 0.18 7.53 19.92
CA LYS A 229 -1.21 7.76 19.45
C LYS A 229 -1.53 9.22 19.10
N GLU A 230 -0.82 10.20 19.71
CA GLU A 230 -1.16 11.63 19.64
C GLU A 230 0.06 12.49 19.31
N GLU A 231 0.99 11.98 18.50
CA GLU A 231 2.16 12.74 18.09
C GLU A 231 1.89 13.57 16.83
N GLY A 232 2.26 14.83 16.84
CA GLY A 232 2.08 15.75 15.72
C GLY A 232 0.91 16.71 15.87
N LEU A 233 0.51 17.33 14.75
CA LEU A 233 -0.58 18.29 14.69
C LEU A 233 -1.90 17.55 14.43
N PRO A 234 -2.89 17.60 15.36
CA PRO A 234 -4.21 17.02 15.09
C PRO A 234 -4.99 17.88 14.08
N GLY A 235 -5.78 17.21 13.23
CA GLY A 235 -6.64 17.88 12.26
C GLY A 235 -7.65 18.84 12.89
N SER A 236 -8.06 18.60 14.13
CA SER A 236 -8.91 19.55 14.90
C SER A 236 -8.27 20.92 15.14
N GLN A 237 -6.96 21.05 14.98
CA GLN A 237 -6.24 22.32 15.06
C GLN A 237 -5.88 22.92 13.68
N MET A 238 -6.35 22.31 12.61
CA MET A 238 -6.24 22.79 11.24
C MET A 238 -7.48 23.60 10.84
N ASN A 239 -7.31 24.58 9.95
CA ASN A 239 -8.45 25.23 9.33
C ASN A 239 -9.11 24.34 8.25
N GLY A 240 -10.29 24.73 7.72
CA GLY A 240 -11.05 23.92 6.77
C GLY A 240 -10.25 23.52 5.52
N THR A 241 -9.49 24.45 4.92
CA THR A 241 -8.65 24.17 3.75
C THR A 241 -7.52 23.19 4.06
N GLN A 242 -6.88 23.32 5.22
CA GLN A 242 -5.85 22.39 5.68
C GLN A 242 -6.43 20.98 5.96
N GLN A 243 -7.63 20.90 6.51
CA GLN A 243 -8.35 19.64 6.70
C GLN A 243 -8.69 18.97 5.35
N GLU A 244 -9.10 19.75 4.36
CA GLU A 244 -9.33 19.25 3.00
C GLU A 244 -8.04 18.72 2.36
N MET A 245 -6.91 19.42 2.52
CA MET A 245 -5.59 18.96 2.07
C MET A 245 -5.18 17.65 2.75
N LEU A 246 -5.37 17.54 4.06
CA LEU A 246 -5.07 16.32 4.82
C LEU A 246 -5.92 15.15 4.34
N MET A 247 -7.23 15.35 4.16
CA MET A 247 -8.13 14.32 3.62
C MET A 247 -7.78 13.92 2.20
N SER A 248 -7.39 14.87 1.35
CA SER A 248 -6.94 14.59 -0.02
C SER A 248 -5.69 13.72 -0.03
N LEU A 249 -4.73 14.01 0.86
CA LEU A 249 -3.52 13.20 1.00
C LEU A 249 -3.84 11.78 1.52
N ILE A 250 -4.74 11.62 2.49
CA ILE A 250 -5.20 10.30 2.95
C ILE A 250 -5.89 9.55 1.81
N THR A 251 -6.73 10.22 1.04
CA THR A 251 -7.44 9.64 -0.11
C THR A 251 -6.46 9.08 -1.14
N GLU A 252 -5.35 9.76 -1.44
CA GLU A 252 -4.29 9.28 -2.34
C GLU A 252 -3.75 7.90 -1.93
N TYR A 253 -3.74 7.57 -0.64
CA TYR A 253 -3.30 6.27 -0.15
C TYR A 253 -4.41 5.22 -0.12
N VAL A 254 -5.62 5.59 0.28
CA VAL A 254 -6.73 4.65 0.46
C VAL A 254 -7.31 4.18 -0.88
N THR A 255 -7.37 5.07 -1.86
CA THR A 255 -7.94 4.78 -3.19
C THR A 255 -6.97 4.09 -4.17
N GLN A 256 -5.89 3.46 -3.66
CA GLN A 256 -5.00 2.63 -4.47
C GLN A 256 -5.65 1.30 -4.92
N VAL A 257 -6.70 0.88 -4.24
CA VAL A 257 -7.52 -0.28 -4.62
C VAL A 257 -8.78 0.19 -5.32
N ARG A 258 -9.42 -0.72 -6.06
CA ARG A 258 -10.68 -0.42 -6.77
C ARG A 258 -11.68 0.29 -5.86
N HIS A 259 -12.52 1.14 -6.45
CA HIS A 259 -13.51 1.91 -5.71
C HIS A 259 -14.45 1.04 -4.86
N ASP A 260 -14.92 -0.08 -5.41
CA ASP A 260 -15.78 -1.04 -4.73
C ASP A 260 -15.10 -1.75 -3.53
N ILE A 261 -13.77 -1.71 -3.46
CA ILE A 261 -12.97 -2.21 -2.33
C ILE A 261 -12.66 -1.09 -1.32
N SER A 262 -12.30 0.12 -1.81
CA SER A 262 -11.87 1.23 -0.96
C SER A 262 -13.01 1.98 -0.29
N HIS A 263 -14.25 1.82 -0.76
CA HIS A 263 -15.42 2.58 -0.31
C HIS A 263 -15.64 2.49 1.20
N ASP A 264 -15.65 1.29 1.76
CA ASP A 264 -15.89 1.09 3.20
C ASP A 264 -14.79 1.71 4.06
N LYS A 265 -13.53 1.58 3.62
CA LYS A 265 -12.40 2.20 4.33
C LYS A 265 -12.49 3.73 4.28
N MET A 266 -12.87 4.30 3.14
CA MET A 266 -13.10 5.73 3.01
C MET A 266 -14.26 6.20 3.89
N THR A 267 -15.36 5.46 3.93
CA THR A 267 -16.51 5.75 4.79
C THR A 267 -16.09 5.72 6.26
N ALA A 268 -15.40 4.68 6.71
CA ALA A 268 -14.90 4.58 8.09
C ALA A 268 -13.96 5.74 8.47
N ILE A 269 -13.07 6.15 7.55
CA ILE A 269 -12.18 7.30 7.73
C ILE A 269 -12.97 8.61 7.84
N GLN A 270 -14.02 8.78 7.03
CA GLN A 270 -14.89 9.96 7.10
C GLN A 270 -15.69 10.00 8.40
N GLU A 271 -16.19 8.86 8.88
CA GLU A 271 -16.91 8.73 10.15
C GLU A 271 -15.99 8.96 11.36
N GLU A 272 -14.75 8.49 11.33
CA GLU A 272 -13.75 8.77 12.37
C GLU A 272 -13.50 10.29 12.48
N GLY A 273 -13.57 11.00 11.35
CA GLY A 273 -13.50 12.45 11.27
C GLY A 273 -12.08 13.00 11.24
N VAL A 274 -11.81 13.91 10.31
CA VAL A 274 -10.48 14.50 10.05
C VAL A 274 -9.83 15.11 11.29
N GLY A 275 -10.63 15.58 12.25
CA GLY A 275 -10.12 16.17 13.51
C GLY A 275 -9.33 15.21 14.39
N ASN A 276 -9.52 13.91 14.21
CA ASN A 276 -8.86 12.84 14.98
C ASN A 276 -7.56 12.34 14.35
N PHE A 277 -7.23 12.78 13.14
CA PHE A 277 -6.00 12.41 12.47
C PHE A 277 -4.86 13.35 12.86
N HIS A 278 -3.66 12.81 13.01
CA HIS A 278 -2.48 13.54 13.39
C HIS A 278 -1.47 13.55 12.24
N LEU A 279 -0.94 14.73 11.90
CA LEU A 279 0.19 14.91 10.99
C LEU A 279 1.46 15.09 11.81
N ALA A 280 2.38 14.13 11.72
CA ALA A 280 3.74 14.23 12.25
C ALA A 280 4.72 14.35 11.09
N TRP A 281 5.65 15.29 11.21
CA TRP A 281 6.66 15.63 10.21
C TRP A 281 8.07 15.58 10.81
N ALA A 282 9.06 15.15 10.01
CA ALA A 282 10.47 15.25 10.38
C ALA A 282 11.31 15.71 9.18
N GLY A 283 12.33 16.51 9.45
CA GLY A 283 13.25 17.03 8.43
C GLY A 283 12.77 18.27 7.69
N GLY A 284 13.24 18.43 6.44
CA GLY A 284 13.00 19.62 5.62
C GLY A 284 11.55 19.77 5.14
N THR A 285 11.16 20.97 4.77
CA THR A 285 9.82 21.30 4.23
C THR A 285 9.88 21.84 2.80
N GLU A 286 10.99 21.60 2.11
CA GLU A 286 11.24 22.02 0.74
C GLU A 286 11.55 20.80 -0.12
N ALA A 287 11.25 20.89 -1.42
CA ALA A 287 11.65 19.86 -2.39
C ALA A 287 13.18 19.62 -2.33
N PHE A 288 13.61 18.38 -2.54
CA PHE A 288 15.00 17.93 -2.47
C PHE A 288 15.69 18.10 -1.10
N LYS A 289 14.91 18.27 -0.03
CA LYS A 289 15.36 18.15 1.35
C LYS A 289 14.83 16.87 1.96
N GLY A 290 15.69 16.13 2.63
CA GLY A 290 15.30 14.91 3.32
C GLY A 290 14.14 15.16 4.27
N HIS A 291 13.04 14.42 4.10
CA HIS A 291 11.86 14.56 4.94
C HIS A 291 11.12 13.25 5.10
N TYR A 292 10.36 13.20 6.18
CA TYR A 292 9.45 12.12 6.53
C TYR A 292 8.13 12.72 6.99
N TYR A 293 7.04 12.08 6.65
CA TYR A 293 5.76 12.36 7.31
C TYR A 293 5.00 11.09 7.68
N ARG A 294 4.19 11.23 8.71
CA ARG A 294 3.22 10.23 9.14
C ARG A 294 1.86 10.87 9.33
N ILE A 295 0.82 10.21 8.80
CA ILE A 295 -0.57 10.52 9.13
C ILE A 295 -1.11 9.31 9.86
N HIS A 296 -1.64 9.50 11.07
CA HIS A 296 -2.12 8.38 11.86
C HIS A 296 -3.35 8.74 12.68
N SER A 297 -4.09 7.69 13.00
CA SER A 297 -5.22 7.69 13.92
C SER A 297 -5.21 6.40 14.74
N GLY A 298 -6.34 6.08 15.39
CA GLY A 298 -6.53 4.77 16.05
C GLY A 298 -6.64 3.59 15.07
N SER A 299 -7.05 3.84 13.81
CA SER A 299 -7.41 2.79 12.85
C SER A 299 -6.36 2.56 11.75
N PHE A 300 -5.60 3.59 11.36
CA PHE A 300 -4.60 3.48 10.28
C PHE A 300 -3.37 4.33 10.51
N VAL A 301 -2.32 4.01 9.79
CA VAL A 301 -1.12 4.83 9.67
C VAL A 301 -0.65 4.87 8.22
N VAL A 302 -0.30 6.07 7.77
CA VAL A 302 0.43 6.33 6.54
C VAL A 302 1.82 6.79 6.94
N GLU A 303 2.85 6.24 6.28
CA GLU A 303 4.23 6.74 6.37
C GLU A 303 4.79 7.03 4.99
N TYR A 304 5.62 8.03 4.93
CA TYR A 304 6.38 8.42 3.74
C TYR A 304 7.76 8.93 4.16
N ASP A 305 8.79 8.48 3.47
CA ASP A 305 10.12 9.09 3.54
C ASP A 305 10.68 9.41 2.16
N ASN A 306 11.52 10.44 2.07
CA ASN A 306 12.34 10.77 0.92
C ASN A 306 13.67 11.35 1.44
N VAL A 307 14.58 10.50 1.90
CA VAL A 307 15.81 10.89 2.59
C VAL A 307 17.03 10.41 1.82
N GLN A 308 17.01 9.19 1.36
CA GLN A 308 18.15 8.53 0.70
C GLN A 308 18.46 9.18 -0.65
N ASN A 309 19.68 8.99 -1.13
CA ASN A 309 20.15 9.50 -2.43
C ASN A 309 19.97 11.01 -2.62
N GLY A 310 20.14 11.82 -1.52
CA GLY A 310 19.96 13.26 -1.57
C GLY A 310 18.51 13.70 -1.73
N ALA A 311 17.60 13.03 -1.01
CA ALA A 311 16.16 13.19 -1.11
C ALA A 311 15.60 12.91 -2.52
N ASN A 312 16.07 11.80 -3.09
CA ASN A 312 15.60 11.30 -4.40
C ASN A 312 15.31 9.79 -4.36
N HIS A 313 14.74 9.30 -3.24
CA HIS A 313 14.42 7.89 -3.02
C HIS A 313 13.26 7.77 -2.03
N ILE A 314 12.09 7.44 -2.53
CA ILE A 314 10.83 7.42 -1.77
C ILE A 314 10.53 6.01 -1.27
N HIS A 315 10.13 5.93 0.01
CA HIS A 315 9.37 4.81 0.56
C HIS A 315 8.05 5.32 1.12
N SER A 316 6.96 4.63 0.85
CA SER A 316 5.67 5.00 1.41
C SER A 316 4.74 3.81 1.58
N VAL A 317 3.99 3.81 2.68
CA VAL A 317 3.14 2.70 3.08
C VAL A 317 1.85 3.20 3.72
N ILE A 318 0.75 2.49 3.49
CA ILE A 318 -0.45 2.57 4.34
C ILE A 318 -0.62 1.23 5.05
N ARG A 319 -0.98 1.31 6.34
CA ARG A 319 -1.16 0.18 7.23
C ARG A 319 -2.46 0.30 8.01
N ASP A 320 -3.08 -0.81 8.30
CA ASP A 320 -4.16 -0.91 9.28
C ASP A 320 -3.55 -1.30 10.64
N VAL A 321 -3.84 -0.51 11.68
CA VAL A 321 -3.18 -0.68 13.00
C VAL A 321 -3.47 -2.03 13.63
N ASP A 322 -4.69 -2.53 13.46
CA ASP A 322 -5.14 -3.77 14.07
C ASP A 322 -5.29 -4.91 13.06
N ASN A 323 -5.58 -4.60 11.80
CA ASN A 323 -5.99 -5.59 10.82
C ASN A 323 -5.02 -5.78 9.62
N ASP A 324 -3.78 -5.34 9.72
CA ASP A 324 -2.76 -5.72 8.74
C ASP A 324 -2.71 -7.24 8.58
N PHE A 325 -2.65 -7.71 7.35
CA PHE A 325 -2.68 -9.15 7.02
C PHE A 325 -3.95 -9.87 7.51
N ALA A 326 -5.05 -9.16 7.73
CA ALA A 326 -6.28 -9.69 8.34
C ALA A 326 -6.08 -10.25 9.77
N SER A 327 -5.15 -9.68 10.55
CA SER A 327 -4.80 -10.22 11.87
C SER A 327 -5.95 -10.16 12.86
N ASP A 328 -6.77 -9.12 12.80
CA ASP A 328 -7.92 -8.96 13.72
C ASP A 328 -9.04 -9.94 13.38
N VAL A 329 -9.39 -10.04 12.10
CA VAL A 329 -10.40 -11.00 11.63
C VAL A 329 -10.00 -12.44 11.94
N MET A 330 -8.70 -12.78 11.77
CA MET A 330 -8.20 -14.12 12.09
C MET A 330 -8.19 -14.40 13.59
N ARG A 331 -7.91 -13.40 14.41
CA ARG A 331 -8.01 -13.51 15.87
C ARG A 331 -9.44 -13.79 16.31
N GLU A 332 -10.41 -13.03 15.80
CA GLU A 332 -11.82 -13.23 16.09
C GLU A 332 -12.31 -14.61 15.65
N HIS A 333 -11.96 -15.02 14.44
CA HIS A 333 -12.31 -16.37 13.95
C HIS A 333 -11.74 -17.45 14.87
N HIS A 334 -10.47 -17.34 15.25
CA HIS A 334 -9.84 -18.30 16.16
C HIS A 334 -10.56 -18.38 17.51
N LEU A 335 -10.88 -17.23 18.09
CA LEU A 335 -11.60 -17.17 19.36
C LEU A 335 -13.03 -17.73 19.29
N MET A 336 -13.73 -17.53 18.17
CA MET A 336 -15.11 -17.98 18.00
C MET A 336 -15.23 -19.49 17.70
N TYR A 337 -14.30 -20.05 16.94
CA TYR A 337 -14.45 -21.39 16.36
C TYR A 337 -13.42 -22.43 16.82
N HIS A 338 -12.31 -22.00 17.44
CA HIS A 338 -11.20 -22.91 17.80
C HIS A 338 -10.77 -22.88 19.26
N VAL A 339 -11.38 -22.07 20.12
CA VAL A 339 -11.02 -21.93 21.55
C VAL A 339 -12.07 -22.57 22.48
N LEU A 340 -13.02 -23.31 21.93
CA LEU A 340 -14.00 -24.06 22.72
C LEU A 340 -13.54 -25.48 23.00
#